data_60ff7e44c0d9036ad5c1e6753fb00098
#
_entry.id   60ff7e44c0d9036ad5c1e6753fb00098
#
_cell.length_a   1.000
_cell.length_b   1.000
_cell.length_c   1.000
_cell.angle_alpha   90.00
_cell.angle_beta   90.00
_cell.angle_gamma   90.00
#
_symmetry.space_group_name_H-M   'P 1'
#
loop_
_entity.id
_entity.type
_entity.pdbx_description
1 polymer ?
#
loop_
_entity_poly.entity_id
_entity_poly.type
_entity_poly.pdbx_seq_one_letter_code
_entity_poly.pdbx_strand_id
1 'polypeptide(L)'
;MRKPRIYCPKLSAPSYKCTNIKQIHHLAKVLRLKPNDPVELFDGCGFMANGTIGEIGKAYIYFQVGDISLVQNPYQKLYQSIIPYIKKENLIYSLQKLIELGVNSILIYRPDNLDQSLAKKDLSKLNLRLEEAIISACEQSGCNHLPSIDYFDGLKKCLQSRKVNSDFDGLFVLDTIANQFIKDHEVLSLNSISIITGPESGFSAAERDTMSVLGLQSLKIG
;
A
#
# COMPACT_ATOMS: atom_id res chain seq x y z
N MET A 1 -20.12 18.26 2.25
CA MET A 1 -19.82 16.91 1.73
C MET A 1 -18.35 16.89 1.32
N ARG A 2 -17.57 15.84 1.65
CA ARG A 2 -16.16 15.74 1.24
C ARG A 2 -16.11 15.60 -0.28
N LYS A 3 -15.20 16.33 -0.96
CA LYS A 3 -15.00 16.19 -2.42
C LYS A 3 -14.48 14.78 -2.72
N PRO A 4 -14.98 14.10 -3.76
CA PRO A 4 -14.40 12.84 -4.22
C PRO A 4 -12.94 13.04 -4.62
N ARG A 5 -12.08 12.13 -4.18
CA ARG A 5 -10.66 12.09 -4.56
C ARG A 5 -10.48 11.07 -5.66
N ILE A 6 -9.64 11.39 -6.64
CA ILE A 6 -9.49 10.61 -7.85
C ILE A 6 -8.00 10.47 -8.18
N TYR A 7 -7.55 9.23 -8.29
CA TYR A 7 -6.19 8.93 -8.70
C TYR A 7 -5.99 9.15 -10.20
N CYS A 8 -4.98 9.95 -10.55
CA CYS A 8 -4.65 10.38 -11.90
C CYS A 8 -3.14 10.23 -12.15
N PRO A 9 -2.64 9.05 -12.57
CA PRO A 9 -1.19 8.73 -12.60
C PRO A 9 -0.33 9.61 -13.50
N LYS A 10 -0.91 10.47 -14.30
CA LYS A 10 -0.22 11.45 -15.17
C LYS A 10 -0.97 12.77 -15.10
N LEU A 11 -1.24 13.23 -13.87
CA LEU A 11 -1.96 14.48 -13.65
C LEU A 11 -1.31 15.63 -14.40
N SER A 12 -2.09 16.35 -15.19
CA SER A 12 -1.64 17.49 -15.99
C SER A 12 -2.73 18.55 -16.08
N ALA A 13 -2.34 19.81 -16.04
CA ALA A 13 -3.22 20.95 -16.27
C ALA A 13 -3.12 21.38 -17.75
N PRO A 14 -4.16 22.02 -18.31
CA PRO A 14 -5.45 22.38 -17.69
C PRO A 14 -6.49 21.25 -17.71
N SER A 15 -6.17 20.08 -18.23
CA SER A 15 -7.12 18.98 -18.33
C SER A 15 -6.46 17.62 -18.17
N TYR A 16 -7.24 16.67 -17.66
CA TYR A 16 -6.85 15.27 -17.57
C TYR A 16 -7.95 14.37 -18.14
N LYS A 17 -7.55 13.38 -18.94
CA LYS A 17 -8.46 12.38 -19.52
C LYS A 17 -8.30 11.04 -18.82
N CYS A 18 -9.30 10.62 -18.04
CA CYS A 18 -9.38 9.28 -17.50
C CYS A 18 -9.98 8.32 -18.52
N THR A 19 -9.30 7.19 -18.78
CA THR A 19 -9.78 6.10 -19.65
C THR A 19 -9.92 4.77 -18.90
N ASN A 20 -9.68 4.76 -17.57
CA ASN A 20 -9.86 3.56 -16.76
C ASN A 20 -11.36 3.26 -16.59
N ILE A 21 -11.83 2.20 -17.24
CA ILE A 21 -13.26 1.83 -17.27
C ILE A 21 -13.83 1.59 -15.88
N LYS A 22 -13.07 0.97 -14.96
CA LYS A 22 -13.53 0.73 -13.58
C LYS A 22 -13.73 2.05 -12.83
N GLN A 23 -12.78 2.97 -12.95
CA GLN A 23 -12.84 4.29 -12.33
C GLN A 23 -14.00 5.10 -12.92
N ILE A 24 -14.17 5.10 -14.25
CA ILE A 24 -15.29 5.75 -14.94
C ILE A 24 -16.64 5.22 -14.42
N HIS A 25 -16.77 3.90 -14.35
CA HIS A 25 -17.99 3.27 -13.83
C HIS A 25 -18.25 3.70 -12.37
N HIS A 26 -17.22 3.69 -11.53
CA HIS A 26 -17.34 4.12 -10.14
C HIS A 26 -17.81 5.58 -10.03
N LEU A 27 -17.16 6.49 -10.75
CA LEU A 27 -17.49 7.91 -10.71
C LEU A 27 -18.89 8.22 -11.25
N ALA A 28 -19.23 7.65 -12.41
CA ALA A 28 -20.49 7.96 -13.10
C ALA A 28 -21.70 7.17 -12.54
N LYS A 29 -21.51 5.92 -12.11
CA LYS A 29 -22.65 5.04 -11.72
C LYS A 29 -22.79 4.88 -10.20
N VAL A 30 -21.68 4.78 -9.48
CA VAL A 30 -21.71 4.61 -8.01
C VAL A 30 -21.81 5.98 -7.33
N LEU A 31 -20.89 6.89 -7.62
CA LEU A 31 -20.88 8.24 -7.05
C LEU A 31 -21.87 9.17 -7.76
N ARG A 32 -22.31 8.84 -8.97
CA ARG A 32 -23.28 9.59 -9.78
C ARG A 32 -22.87 11.04 -10.01
N LEU A 33 -21.56 11.25 -10.20
CA LEU A 33 -21.02 12.58 -10.46
C LEU A 33 -21.52 13.11 -11.82
N LYS A 34 -21.69 14.42 -11.90
CA LYS A 34 -22.17 15.16 -13.05
C LYS A 34 -21.12 16.15 -13.53
N PRO A 35 -21.22 16.65 -14.78
CA PRO A 35 -20.43 17.79 -15.21
C PRO A 35 -20.51 18.96 -14.22
N ASN A 36 -19.38 19.60 -13.96
CA ASN A 36 -19.12 20.67 -13.00
C ASN A 36 -19.09 20.24 -11.52
N ASP A 37 -19.30 18.97 -11.18
CA ASP A 37 -19.10 18.52 -9.80
C ASP A 37 -17.62 18.69 -9.41
N PRO A 38 -17.35 19.22 -8.19
CA PRO A 38 -15.99 19.43 -7.73
C PRO A 38 -15.34 18.12 -7.31
N VAL A 39 -14.08 17.97 -7.68
CA VAL A 39 -13.24 16.80 -7.35
C VAL A 39 -11.86 17.25 -6.89
N GLU A 40 -11.16 16.35 -6.22
CA GLU A 40 -9.74 16.48 -5.92
C GLU A 40 -8.98 15.41 -6.69
N LEU A 41 -7.96 15.80 -7.42
CA LEU A 41 -7.15 14.94 -8.28
C LEU A 41 -5.76 14.80 -7.67
N PHE A 42 -5.18 13.59 -7.68
CA PHE A 42 -3.81 13.37 -7.21
C PHE A 42 -3.10 12.30 -8.05
N ASP A 43 -1.77 12.40 -8.15
CA ASP A 43 -0.97 11.52 -9.02
C ASP A 43 -0.30 10.34 -8.32
N GLY A 44 -0.37 10.29 -6.99
CA GLY A 44 0.31 9.27 -6.19
C GLY A 44 1.78 9.55 -5.91
N CYS A 45 2.34 10.64 -6.43
CA CYS A 45 3.71 11.09 -6.21
C CYS A 45 3.79 12.38 -5.35
N GLY A 46 2.66 12.80 -4.80
CA GLY A 46 2.53 14.00 -3.97
C GLY A 46 1.90 15.18 -4.68
N PHE A 47 1.77 15.17 -6.01
CA PHE A 47 1.08 16.24 -6.71
C PHE A 47 -0.44 16.10 -6.62
N MET A 48 -1.11 17.21 -6.38
CA MET A 48 -2.56 17.29 -6.34
C MET A 48 -3.08 18.58 -6.98
N ALA A 49 -4.35 18.54 -7.38
CA ALA A 49 -5.08 19.71 -7.87
C ALA A 49 -6.56 19.62 -7.47
N ASN A 50 -7.18 20.77 -7.28
CA ASN A 50 -8.64 20.85 -7.32
C ASN A 50 -9.08 20.89 -8.79
N GLY A 51 -10.21 20.27 -9.08
CA GLY A 51 -10.75 20.25 -10.43
C GLY A 51 -12.26 20.06 -10.41
N THR A 52 -12.83 19.97 -11.60
CA THR A 52 -14.25 19.65 -11.81
C THR A 52 -14.38 18.55 -12.87
N ILE A 53 -15.49 17.83 -12.79
CA ILE A 53 -15.90 16.95 -13.87
C ILE A 53 -16.20 17.81 -15.11
N GLY A 54 -15.54 17.52 -16.21
CA GLY A 54 -15.86 18.10 -17.52
C GLY A 54 -16.89 17.24 -18.26
N GLU A 55 -16.46 16.61 -19.33
CA GLU A 55 -17.30 15.73 -20.14
C GLU A 55 -17.25 14.28 -19.64
N ILE A 56 -18.42 13.63 -19.61
CA ILE A 56 -18.56 12.20 -19.31
C ILE A 56 -18.98 11.47 -20.59
N GLY A 57 -18.05 10.75 -21.20
CA GLY A 57 -18.30 9.89 -22.35
C GLY A 57 -18.54 8.43 -21.97
N LYS A 58 -18.76 7.56 -22.95
CA LYS A 58 -18.98 6.12 -22.73
C LYS A 58 -17.74 5.41 -22.17
N ALA A 59 -16.54 5.85 -22.57
CA ALA A 59 -15.26 5.21 -22.24
C ALA A 59 -14.20 6.22 -21.75
N TYR A 60 -14.61 7.39 -21.33
CA TYR A 60 -13.72 8.41 -20.78
C TYR A 60 -14.47 9.40 -19.88
N ILE A 61 -13.71 10.04 -19.00
CA ILE A 61 -14.12 11.26 -18.30
C ILE A 61 -13.00 12.27 -18.48
N TYR A 62 -13.35 13.48 -18.91
CA TYR A 62 -12.45 14.63 -18.88
C TYR A 62 -12.64 15.38 -17.55
N PHE A 63 -11.53 15.78 -16.97
CA PHE A 63 -11.49 16.69 -15.83
C PHE A 63 -10.90 18.03 -16.25
N GLN A 64 -11.49 19.11 -15.80
CA GLN A 64 -10.85 20.42 -15.79
C GLN A 64 -9.95 20.45 -14.55
N VAL A 65 -8.68 20.71 -14.73
CA VAL A 65 -7.65 20.65 -13.70
C VAL A 65 -7.20 22.07 -13.38
N GLY A 66 -7.30 22.46 -12.13
CA GLY A 66 -6.76 23.72 -11.63
C GLY A 66 -5.25 23.66 -11.42
N ASP A 67 -4.73 24.57 -10.60
CA ASP A 67 -3.30 24.63 -10.30
C ASP A 67 -2.85 23.37 -9.58
N ILE A 68 -1.78 22.77 -10.10
CA ILE A 68 -1.16 21.59 -9.52
C ILE A 68 -0.15 22.04 -8.47
N SER A 69 -0.26 21.48 -7.27
CA SER A 69 0.64 21.76 -6.14
C SER A 69 1.26 20.48 -5.61
N LEU A 70 2.50 20.56 -5.15
CA LEU A 70 3.17 19.47 -4.43
C LEU A 70 2.79 19.52 -2.96
N VAL A 71 2.23 18.44 -2.46
CA VAL A 71 1.95 18.23 -1.05
C VAL A 71 3.03 17.34 -0.47
N GLN A 72 3.77 17.86 0.49
CA GLN A 72 4.80 17.07 1.17
C GLN A 72 4.16 15.90 1.92
N ASN A 73 4.90 14.78 1.98
CA ASN A 73 4.48 13.67 2.82
C ASN A 73 4.49 14.13 4.29
N PRO A 74 3.36 14.03 5.01
CA PRO A 74 3.31 14.43 6.42
C PRO A 74 4.15 13.54 7.32
N TYR A 75 4.50 12.35 6.87
CA TYR A 75 5.32 11.40 7.62
C TYR A 75 6.80 11.61 7.29
N GLN A 76 7.57 12.05 8.28
CA GLN A 76 9.01 12.27 8.13
C GLN A 76 9.81 10.96 8.17
N LYS A 77 9.25 9.93 8.81
CA LYS A 77 9.87 8.61 8.93
C LYS A 77 9.47 7.70 7.78
N LEU A 78 10.38 6.81 7.40
CA LEU A 78 10.11 5.78 6.41
C LEU A 78 9.66 4.48 7.08
N TYR A 79 8.50 4.00 6.68
CA TYR A 79 7.95 2.74 7.17
C TYR A 79 7.80 1.74 6.03
N GLN A 80 8.40 0.56 6.21
CA GLN A 80 8.22 -0.57 5.32
C GLN A 80 7.51 -1.70 6.06
N SER A 81 6.55 -2.32 5.42
CA SER A 81 5.86 -3.49 5.93
C SER A 81 6.09 -4.69 5.03
N ILE A 82 6.63 -5.78 5.58
CA ILE A 82 6.87 -7.05 4.91
C ILE A 82 5.81 -8.02 5.43
N ILE A 83 4.81 -8.32 4.60
CA ILE A 83 3.62 -9.08 5.00
C ILE A 83 3.45 -10.33 4.14
N PRO A 84 2.92 -11.43 4.70
CA PRO A 84 2.67 -12.64 3.93
C PRO A 84 1.40 -12.52 3.07
N TYR A 85 1.32 -13.33 2.02
CA TYR A 85 0.01 -13.65 1.45
C TYR A 85 -0.82 -14.40 2.49
N ILE A 86 -1.96 -13.83 2.83
CA ILE A 86 -2.99 -14.37 3.70
C ILE A 86 -4.34 -14.35 2.98
N LYS A 87 -5.43 -14.75 3.62
CA LYS A 87 -6.78 -14.66 3.04
C LYS A 87 -7.01 -13.28 2.45
N LYS A 88 -7.56 -13.24 1.25
CA LYS A 88 -7.70 -12.03 0.43
C LYS A 88 -8.33 -10.86 1.19
N GLU A 89 -9.41 -11.13 1.93
CA GLU A 89 -10.16 -10.11 2.66
C GLU A 89 -9.30 -9.47 3.76
N ASN A 90 -8.56 -10.32 4.51
CA ASN A 90 -7.64 -9.88 5.56
C ASN A 90 -6.47 -9.08 4.97
N LEU A 91 -5.93 -9.53 3.82
CA LEU A 91 -4.83 -8.85 3.15
C LEU A 91 -5.25 -7.46 2.66
N ILE A 92 -6.41 -7.34 2.02
CA ILE A 92 -6.97 -6.05 1.58
C ILE A 92 -7.18 -5.13 2.79
N TYR A 93 -7.76 -5.63 3.88
CA TYR A 93 -7.94 -4.86 5.11
C TYR A 93 -6.61 -4.37 5.69
N SER A 94 -5.61 -5.27 5.75
CA SER A 94 -4.26 -4.91 6.24
C SER A 94 -3.64 -3.81 5.39
N LEU A 95 -3.71 -3.91 4.05
CA LEU A 95 -3.21 -2.87 3.14
C LEU A 95 -3.89 -1.52 3.38
N GLN A 96 -5.22 -1.51 3.53
CA GLN A 96 -5.96 -0.29 3.83
C GLN A 96 -5.44 0.38 5.12
N LYS A 97 -5.23 -0.40 6.19
CA LYS A 97 -4.73 0.12 7.46
C LYS A 97 -3.28 0.58 7.38
N LEU A 98 -2.42 -0.13 6.68
CA LEU A 98 -1.04 0.28 6.45
C LEU A 98 -0.96 1.64 5.73
N ILE A 99 -1.82 1.86 4.74
CA ILE A 99 -1.90 3.14 4.00
C ILE A 99 -2.44 4.26 4.89
N GLU A 100 -3.50 4.01 5.65
CA GLU A 100 -4.04 4.97 6.62
C GLU A 100 -2.99 5.39 7.66
N LEU A 101 -2.07 4.49 8.02
CA LEU A 101 -0.97 4.72 8.96
C LEU A 101 0.28 5.33 8.30
N GLY A 102 0.29 5.50 6.97
CA GLY A 102 1.37 6.19 6.27
C GLY A 102 2.56 5.31 5.91
N VAL A 103 2.37 4.00 5.73
CA VAL A 103 3.45 3.11 5.26
C VAL A 103 3.87 3.49 3.84
N ASN A 104 5.19 3.58 3.61
CA ASN A 104 5.78 4.04 2.34
C ASN A 104 6.09 2.88 1.38
N SER A 105 6.33 1.69 1.91
CA SER A 105 6.74 0.51 1.13
C SER A 105 6.08 -0.74 1.69
N ILE A 106 5.54 -1.57 0.81
CA ILE A 106 4.89 -2.82 1.16
C ILE A 106 5.51 -3.94 0.33
N LEU A 107 6.07 -4.94 0.99
CA LEU A 107 6.60 -6.13 0.35
C LEU A 107 5.72 -7.31 0.74
N ILE A 108 5.16 -8.00 -0.26
CA ILE A 108 4.29 -9.14 -0.02
C ILE A 108 5.03 -10.41 -0.42
N TYR A 109 5.21 -11.33 0.52
CA TYR A 109 5.90 -12.58 0.27
C TYR A 109 4.95 -13.78 0.37
N ARG A 110 5.25 -14.82 -0.40
CA ARG A 110 4.57 -16.11 -0.29
C ARG A 110 5.14 -16.86 0.92
N PRO A 111 4.35 -17.10 1.99
CA PRO A 111 4.83 -17.86 3.13
C PRO A 111 4.89 -19.35 2.81
N ASP A 112 5.75 -20.11 3.50
CA ASP A 112 5.80 -21.57 3.37
C ASP A 112 4.45 -22.19 3.77
N ASN A 113 3.84 -21.65 4.83
CA ASN A 113 2.52 -22.06 5.32
C ASN A 113 1.41 -21.21 4.68
N LEU A 114 1.36 -21.21 3.33
CA LEU A 114 0.34 -20.47 2.60
C LEU A 114 -1.06 -21.05 2.84
N ASP A 115 -2.04 -20.17 3.09
CA ASP A 115 -3.45 -20.56 3.23
C ASP A 115 -3.92 -21.40 2.02
N GLN A 116 -4.58 -22.53 2.30
CA GLN A 116 -5.02 -23.49 1.27
C GLN A 116 -5.93 -22.85 0.22
N SER A 117 -6.71 -21.82 0.59
CA SER A 117 -7.57 -21.09 -0.34
C SER A 117 -6.79 -20.33 -1.41
N LEU A 118 -5.51 -20.06 -1.18
CA LEU A 118 -4.59 -19.38 -2.10
C LEU A 118 -3.62 -20.33 -2.79
N ALA A 119 -3.37 -21.51 -2.23
CA ALA A 119 -2.33 -22.43 -2.70
C ALA A 119 -2.46 -22.83 -4.18
N LYS A 120 -3.69 -22.93 -4.69
CA LYS A 120 -4.00 -23.29 -6.09
C LYS A 120 -4.41 -22.10 -6.96
N LYS A 121 -4.36 -20.86 -6.44
CA LYS A 121 -4.78 -19.67 -7.17
C LYS A 121 -3.60 -19.00 -7.86
N ASP A 122 -3.88 -18.43 -9.02
CA ASP A 122 -2.98 -17.49 -9.67
C ASP A 122 -2.93 -16.18 -8.85
N LEU A 123 -1.82 -15.98 -8.15
CA LEU A 123 -1.62 -14.81 -7.31
C LEU A 123 -1.51 -13.50 -8.12
N SER A 124 -1.18 -13.57 -9.42
CA SER A 124 -1.11 -12.36 -10.26
C SER A 124 -2.45 -11.62 -10.33
N LYS A 125 -3.56 -12.37 -10.39
CA LYS A 125 -4.91 -11.79 -10.34
C LYS A 125 -5.25 -11.17 -8.98
N LEU A 126 -4.69 -11.73 -7.92
CA LEU A 126 -4.84 -11.14 -6.59
C LEU A 126 -4.03 -9.84 -6.52
N ASN A 127 -2.79 -9.83 -7.01
CA ASN A 127 -1.92 -8.65 -7.01
C ASN A 127 -2.59 -7.44 -7.66
N LEU A 128 -3.22 -7.61 -8.83
CA LEU A 128 -3.96 -6.54 -9.47
C LEU A 128 -5.09 -5.96 -8.58
N ARG A 129 -5.76 -6.82 -7.81
CA ARG A 129 -6.80 -6.37 -6.87
C ARG A 129 -6.23 -5.66 -5.65
N LEU A 130 -5.03 -6.06 -5.21
CA LEU A 130 -4.34 -5.38 -4.11
C LEU A 130 -3.90 -3.97 -4.53
N GLU A 131 -3.40 -3.80 -5.75
CA GLU A 131 -3.07 -2.48 -6.31
C GLU A 131 -4.30 -1.57 -6.39
N GLU A 132 -5.45 -2.11 -6.85
CA GLU A 132 -6.72 -1.38 -6.84
C GLU A 132 -7.15 -0.98 -5.41
N ALA A 133 -6.96 -1.87 -4.43
CA ALA A 133 -7.28 -1.59 -3.03
C ALA A 133 -6.37 -0.49 -2.43
N ILE A 134 -5.09 -0.46 -2.82
CA ILE A 134 -4.15 0.59 -2.43
C ILE A 134 -4.61 1.95 -2.95
N ILE A 135 -4.94 2.05 -4.24
CA ILE A 135 -5.45 3.29 -4.84
C ILE A 135 -6.70 3.76 -4.08
N SER A 136 -7.67 2.85 -3.88
CA SER A 136 -8.90 3.17 -3.16
C SER A 136 -8.64 3.63 -1.72
N ALA A 137 -7.68 3.01 -1.02
CA ALA A 137 -7.31 3.43 0.33
C ALA A 137 -6.67 4.84 0.35
N CYS A 138 -5.84 5.18 -0.65
CA CYS A 138 -5.29 6.53 -0.80
C CYS A 138 -6.38 7.56 -1.11
N GLU A 139 -7.37 7.21 -1.94
CA GLU A 139 -8.54 8.06 -2.21
C GLU A 139 -9.34 8.34 -0.93
N GLN A 140 -9.51 7.34 -0.05
CA GLN A 140 -10.29 7.47 1.19
C GLN A 140 -9.51 8.13 2.32
N SER A 141 -8.24 7.80 2.51
CA SER A 141 -7.41 8.34 3.61
C SER A 141 -6.97 9.78 3.39
N GLY A 142 -6.90 10.23 2.14
CA GLY A 142 -6.33 11.54 1.79
C GLY A 142 -4.82 11.47 1.52
N CYS A 143 -4.24 10.28 1.44
CA CYS A 143 -2.83 10.11 1.11
C CYS A 143 -2.57 10.51 -0.35
N ASN A 144 -1.57 11.38 -0.58
CA ASN A 144 -1.16 11.80 -1.92
C ASN A 144 0.03 11.00 -2.45
N HIS A 145 0.63 10.15 -1.62
CA HIS A 145 1.78 9.33 -1.97
C HIS A 145 1.36 7.85 -1.93
N LEU A 146 1.32 7.20 -3.09
CA LEU A 146 1.10 5.77 -3.13
C LEU A 146 2.33 5.05 -2.58
N PRO A 147 2.16 4.07 -1.68
CA PRO A 147 3.28 3.23 -1.27
C PRO A 147 3.79 2.40 -2.44
N SER A 148 5.09 2.12 -2.47
CA SER A 148 5.61 1.10 -3.37
C SER A 148 5.11 -0.28 -2.95
N ILE A 149 4.83 -1.15 -3.91
CA ILE A 149 4.44 -2.53 -3.64
C ILE A 149 5.25 -3.48 -4.51
N ASP A 150 5.75 -4.56 -3.89
CA ASP A 150 6.50 -5.61 -4.57
C ASP A 150 6.08 -6.98 -4.04
N TYR A 151 6.21 -8.01 -4.91
CA TYR A 151 5.75 -9.36 -4.66
C TYR A 151 6.90 -10.36 -4.78
N PHE A 152 6.97 -11.31 -3.83
CA PHE A 152 8.05 -12.28 -3.73
C PHE A 152 7.52 -13.70 -3.57
N ASP A 153 8.17 -14.68 -4.22
CA ASP A 153 7.82 -16.10 -4.14
C ASP A 153 8.16 -16.75 -2.79
N GLY A 154 8.80 -16.04 -1.87
CA GLY A 154 9.14 -16.52 -0.55
C GLY A 154 9.83 -15.46 0.30
N LEU A 155 9.81 -15.66 1.64
CA LEU A 155 10.43 -14.74 2.59
C LEU A 155 11.94 -14.57 2.33
N LYS A 156 12.65 -15.67 2.07
CA LYS A 156 14.11 -15.63 1.77
C LYS A 156 14.43 -14.72 0.60
N LYS A 157 13.70 -14.85 -0.53
CA LYS A 157 13.90 -14.01 -1.72
C LYS A 157 13.58 -12.53 -1.40
N CYS A 158 12.55 -12.30 -0.60
CA CYS A 158 12.19 -10.96 -0.15
C CYS A 158 13.33 -10.33 0.64
N LEU A 159 13.84 -11.02 1.66
CA LEU A 159 14.93 -10.54 2.52
C LEU A 159 16.26 -10.34 1.80
N GLN A 160 16.51 -11.10 0.73
CA GLN A 160 17.72 -10.96 -0.10
C GLN A 160 17.58 -9.85 -1.15
N SER A 161 16.40 -9.27 -1.33
CA SER A 161 16.20 -8.18 -2.28
C SER A 161 16.87 -6.90 -1.80
N ARG A 162 17.34 -6.06 -2.75
CA ARG A 162 17.92 -4.75 -2.42
C ARG A 162 16.91 -3.82 -1.74
N LYS A 163 15.61 -4.09 -1.87
CA LYS A 163 14.52 -3.28 -1.29
C LYS A 163 14.39 -3.41 0.23
N VAL A 164 14.98 -4.45 0.82
CA VAL A 164 15.02 -4.67 2.29
C VAL A 164 16.30 -4.13 2.90
N ASN A 165 17.40 -4.14 2.15
CA ASN A 165 18.76 -4.06 2.73
C ASN A 165 19.43 -2.68 2.66
N SER A 166 18.86 -1.66 1.99
CA SER A 166 19.68 -0.47 1.70
C SER A 166 19.39 0.76 2.54
N ASP A 167 18.16 0.92 3.07
CA ASP A 167 17.75 2.25 3.51
C ASP A 167 17.01 2.30 4.86
N PHE A 168 16.98 1.18 5.63
CA PHE A 168 16.26 1.14 6.89
C PHE A 168 17.21 1.02 8.10
N ASP A 169 17.03 1.89 9.09
CA ASP A 169 17.82 1.89 10.34
C ASP A 169 17.53 0.66 11.20
N GLY A 170 16.33 0.07 11.05
CA GLY A 170 15.93 -1.13 11.78
C GLY A 170 15.04 -2.07 10.96
N LEU A 171 15.34 -3.37 11.05
CA LEU A 171 14.55 -4.45 10.48
C LEU A 171 14.16 -5.42 11.60
N PHE A 172 12.86 -5.51 11.90
CA PHE A 172 12.33 -6.26 13.02
C PHE A 172 11.32 -7.31 12.58
N VAL A 173 11.29 -8.41 13.29
CA VAL A 173 10.28 -9.48 13.12
C VAL A 173 9.26 -9.38 14.25
N LEU A 174 7.97 -9.26 13.92
CA LEU A 174 6.92 -9.40 14.94
C LEU A 174 6.59 -10.87 15.12
N ASP A 175 6.93 -11.41 16.29
CA ASP A 175 6.71 -12.81 16.62
C ASP A 175 6.16 -12.95 18.03
N THR A 176 5.12 -13.76 18.18
CA THR A 176 4.46 -14.02 19.47
C THR A 176 5.35 -14.71 20.47
N ILE A 177 6.37 -15.46 20.00
CA ILE A 177 7.34 -16.16 20.87
C ILE A 177 8.55 -15.31 21.25
N ALA A 178 8.66 -14.07 20.75
CA ALA A 178 9.75 -13.18 21.11
C ALA A 178 9.76 -12.87 22.61
N ASN A 179 10.96 -12.67 23.17
CA ASN A 179 11.12 -12.33 24.59
C ASN A 179 11.04 -10.83 24.87
N GLN A 180 11.33 -10.00 23.88
CA GLN A 180 11.39 -8.55 24.01
C GLN A 180 10.12 -7.91 23.43
N PHE A 181 9.55 -6.96 24.17
CA PHE A 181 8.41 -6.17 23.70
C PHE A 181 8.87 -4.98 22.85
N ILE A 182 8.11 -4.64 21.82
CA ILE A 182 8.40 -3.48 20.98
C ILE A 182 8.44 -2.16 21.78
N LYS A 183 7.61 -2.03 22.82
CA LYS A 183 7.57 -0.84 23.69
C LYS A 183 8.85 -0.61 24.51
N ASP A 184 9.62 -1.69 24.76
CA ASP A 184 10.85 -1.65 25.54
C ASP A 184 12.10 -1.46 24.64
N HIS A 185 11.88 -1.33 23.35
CA HIS A 185 12.94 -1.14 22.35
C HIS A 185 12.95 0.31 21.83
N GLU A 186 14.13 0.83 21.52
CA GLU A 186 14.29 2.19 20.97
C GLU A 186 13.83 2.33 19.50
N VAL A 187 12.87 1.49 19.06
CA VAL A 187 12.34 1.53 17.69
C VAL A 187 11.83 2.92 17.31
N LEU A 188 11.26 3.63 18.30
CA LEU A 188 10.69 4.97 18.05
C LEU A 188 11.76 6.05 17.78
N SER A 189 13.02 5.80 18.11
CA SER A 189 14.12 6.74 17.81
C SER A 189 14.64 6.64 16.38
N LEU A 190 14.34 5.54 15.67
CA LEU A 190 14.78 5.30 14.30
C LEU A 190 14.01 6.16 13.31
N ASN A 191 14.68 6.59 12.23
CA ASN A 191 14.06 7.37 11.16
C ASN A 191 13.41 6.49 10.08
N SER A 192 13.88 5.24 9.98
CA SER A 192 13.39 4.28 9.00
C SER A 192 13.28 2.89 9.62
N ILE A 193 12.12 2.27 9.46
CA ILE A 193 11.78 1.01 10.13
C ILE A 193 11.14 0.05 9.12
N SER A 194 11.68 -1.16 9.04
CA SER A 194 11.07 -2.27 8.32
C SER A 194 10.56 -3.33 9.30
N ILE A 195 9.31 -3.75 9.13
CA ILE A 195 8.65 -4.71 10.01
C ILE A 195 8.18 -5.92 9.23
N ILE A 196 8.55 -7.11 9.68
CA ILE A 196 8.11 -8.40 9.11
C ILE A 196 7.03 -8.99 9.99
N THR A 197 5.94 -9.45 9.38
CA THR A 197 4.89 -10.23 10.04
C THR A 197 4.73 -11.59 9.39
N GLY A 198 4.37 -12.60 10.18
CA GLY A 198 4.03 -13.94 9.70
C GLY A 198 2.54 -14.10 9.35
N PRO A 199 2.18 -15.23 8.69
CA PRO A 199 0.78 -15.62 8.48
C PRO A 199 0.11 -16.05 9.79
N GLU A 200 -1.21 -16.25 9.76
CA GLU A 200 -1.98 -16.70 10.96
C GLU A 200 -1.45 -18.02 11.53
N SER A 201 -0.86 -18.88 10.69
CA SER A 201 -0.21 -20.14 11.10
C SER A 201 1.20 -19.97 11.70
N GLY A 202 1.72 -18.75 11.73
CA GLY A 202 3.10 -18.45 12.14
C GLY A 202 4.15 -18.76 11.06
N PHE A 203 5.38 -18.37 11.32
CA PHE A 203 6.52 -18.65 10.45
C PHE A 203 6.89 -20.14 10.48
N SER A 204 7.30 -20.69 9.33
CA SER A 204 7.88 -22.03 9.25
C SER A 204 9.26 -22.11 9.94
N ALA A 205 9.76 -23.31 10.20
CA ALA A 205 11.12 -23.51 10.71
C ALA A 205 12.17 -22.91 9.75
N ALA A 206 12.03 -23.14 8.44
CA ALA A 206 12.95 -22.62 7.44
C ALA A 206 12.91 -21.08 7.35
N GLU A 207 11.75 -20.47 7.50
CA GLU A 207 11.63 -19.00 7.57
C GLU A 207 12.31 -18.46 8.84
N ARG A 208 12.12 -19.10 9.99
CA ARG A 208 12.80 -18.74 11.25
C ARG A 208 14.31 -18.88 11.15
N ASP A 209 14.80 -19.97 10.58
CA ASP A 209 16.23 -20.18 10.35
C ASP A 209 16.81 -19.09 9.43
N THR A 210 16.09 -18.74 8.37
CA THR A 210 16.49 -17.66 7.47
C THR A 210 16.63 -16.33 8.20
N MET A 211 15.66 -15.97 9.05
CA MET A 211 15.69 -14.75 9.83
C MET A 211 16.81 -14.76 10.89
N SER A 212 17.02 -15.91 11.54
CA SER A 212 18.09 -16.12 12.53
C SER A 212 19.49 -15.97 11.91
N VAL A 213 19.72 -16.59 10.74
CA VAL A 213 21.00 -16.46 10.00
C VAL A 213 21.31 -15.01 9.63
N LEU A 214 20.26 -14.22 9.33
CA LEU A 214 20.38 -12.79 9.04
C LEU A 214 20.48 -11.93 10.30
N GLY A 215 20.44 -12.51 11.50
CA GLY A 215 20.52 -11.80 12.77
C GLY A 215 19.34 -10.87 13.03
N LEU A 216 18.16 -11.16 12.48
CA LEU A 216 17.00 -10.30 12.64
C LEU A 216 16.46 -10.37 14.07
N GLN A 217 16.20 -9.21 14.64
CA GLN A 217 15.64 -9.09 15.97
C GLN A 217 14.14 -9.34 15.97
N SER A 218 13.70 -10.25 16.83
CA SER A 218 12.28 -10.53 17.04
C SER A 218 11.73 -9.74 18.22
N LEU A 219 10.58 -9.11 18.00
CA LEU A 219 9.85 -8.32 18.99
C LEU A 219 8.41 -8.83 19.08
N LYS A 220 7.77 -8.65 20.25
CA LYS A 220 6.34 -8.90 20.40
C LYS A 220 5.57 -7.63 20.71
N ILE A 221 4.34 -7.60 20.24
CA ILE A 221 3.35 -6.58 20.60
C ILE A 221 2.66 -7.10 21.88
N GLY A 222 2.66 -6.37 22.93
CA GLY A 222 2.13 -6.66 24.26
C GLY A 222 1.17 -7.79 24.48
#